data_1f2fb53f8c3813fe8ffdb2d08bbf9f8f
#
_entry.id   1f2fb53f8c3813fe8ffdb2d08bbf9f8f
#
_cell.length_a   1.000
_cell.length_b   1.000
_cell.length_c   1.000
_cell.angle_alpha   90.00
_cell.angle_beta   90.00
_cell.angle_gamma   90.00
#
_symmetry.space_group_name_H-M   'P 1'
#
loop_
_entity.id
_entity.type
_entity.pdbx_description
1 polymer ?
#
loop_
_entity_poly.entity_id
_entity_poly.type
_entity_poly.pdbx_seq_one_letter_code
_entity_poly.pdbx_strand_id
1 'polypeptide(L)'
;HLPLWNEIIEEIGEETLPENFEDSVEGYEEFEKANDQYRRLISKTSMFKDFVDARIEKAQRASSLVGNQYTGSIFLALMSTIESDHLESEEMVGEHIGLCGYGSGAKAKVFEGVIQPEWKQIAERFNLFERLGERHSIDKKIYE
;
A
#
# COMPACT_ATOMS: atom_id res chain seq x y z
N HIS A 1 12.48 -17.39 -2.32
CA HIS A 1 12.30 -16.59 -1.08
C HIS A 1 13.61 -16.46 -0.27
N LEU A 2 14.52 -17.43 -0.31
CA LEU A 2 15.79 -17.37 0.43
C LEU A 2 16.72 -16.20 0.04
N PRO A 3 16.90 -15.85 -1.25
CA PRO A 3 17.74 -14.71 -1.60
C PRO A 3 17.27 -13.38 -0.99
N LEU A 4 15.97 -13.07 -1.08
CA LEU A 4 15.39 -11.85 -0.51
C LEU A 4 15.56 -11.77 1.02
N TRP A 5 15.45 -12.90 1.68
CA TRP A 5 15.67 -12.98 3.13
C TRP A 5 17.14 -12.68 3.51
N ASN A 6 18.08 -13.21 2.76
CA ASN A 6 19.50 -12.93 2.98
C ASN A 6 19.83 -11.44 2.79
N GLU A 7 19.28 -10.80 1.78
CA GLU A 7 19.45 -9.36 1.56
C GLU A 7 18.93 -8.53 2.73
N ILE A 8 17.74 -8.88 3.28
CA ILE A 8 17.20 -8.24 4.47
C ILE A 8 18.14 -8.41 5.66
N ILE A 9 18.62 -9.62 5.91
CA ILE A 9 19.52 -9.93 7.03
C ILE A 9 20.85 -9.18 6.89
N GLU A 10 21.40 -9.09 5.69
CA GLU A 10 22.61 -8.30 5.44
C GLU A 10 22.41 -6.81 5.78
N GLU A 11 21.25 -6.26 5.50
CA GLU A 11 20.96 -4.84 5.75
C GLU A 11 20.64 -4.53 7.22
N ILE A 12 19.91 -5.40 7.93
CA ILE A 12 19.44 -5.14 9.30
C ILE A 12 20.21 -5.91 10.39
N GLY A 13 20.94 -6.96 10.01
CA GLY A 13 21.67 -7.83 10.93
C GLY A 13 20.81 -8.94 11.56
N GLU A 14 21.41 -10.11 11.81
CA GLU A 14 20.72 -11.26 12.42
C GLU A 14 20.26 -11.00 13.86
N GLU A 15 20.99 -10.17 14.61
CA GLU A 15 20.70 -9.84 16.00
C GLU A 15 19.35 -9.13 16.20
N THR A 16 18.76 -8.64 15.11
CA THR A 16 17.47 -7.94 15.15
C THR A 16 16.27 -8.84 14.90
N LEU A 17 16.50 -10.11 14.60
CA LEU A 17 15.41 -11.07 14.39
C LEU A 17 14.69 -11.35 15.71
N PRO A 18 13.35 -11.37 15.71
CA PRO A 18 12.60 -11.77 16.89
C PRO A 18 12.83 -13.26 17.18
N GLU A 19 13.19 -13.57 18.40
CA GLU A 19 13.28 -14.94 18.88
C GLU A 19 11.88 -15.55 19.03
N ASN A 20 11.80 -16.87 19.10
CA ASN A 20 10.56 -17.54 19.47
C ASN A 20 10.16 -17.13 20.89
N PHE A 21 8.89 -16.78 21.08
CA PHE A 21 8.40 -16.44 22.41
C PHE A 21 8.11 -17.72 23.22
N GLU A 22 8.27 -17.63 24.53
CA GLU A 22 7.78 -18.64 25.45
C GLU A 22 6.24 -18.57 25.54
N ASP A 23 5.59 -19.72 25.78
CA ASP A 23 4.13 -19.82 25.91
C ASP A 23 3.65 -19.27 27.29
N SER A 24 3.89 -17.98 27.47
CA SER A 24 3.54 -17.17 28.64
C SER A 24 3.08 -15.78 28.21
N VAL A 25 2.37 -15.06 29.07
CA VAL A 25 1.91 -13.69 28.78
C VAL A 25 3.10 -12.73 28.65
N GLU A 26 4.07 -12.84 29.55
CA GLU A 26 5.29 -12.03 29.52
C GLU A 26 6.12 -12.32 28.26
N GLY A 27 6.30 -13.60 27.92
CA GLY A 27 7.00 -14.02 26.70
C GLY A 27 6.34 -13.50 25.44
N TYR A 28 5.01 -13.48 25.40
CA TYR A 28 4.27 -12.90 24.28
C TYR A 28 4.48 -11.38 24.14
N GLU A 29 4.44 -10.63 25.26
CA GLU A 29 4.68 -9.19 25.24
C GLU A 29 6.12 -8.82 24.80
N GLU A 30 7.11 -9.62 25.23
CA GLU A 30 8.50 -9.46 24.80
C GLU A 30 8.65 -9.76 23.31
N PHE A 31 8.02 -10.82 22.82
CA PHE A 31 8.01 -11.14 21.39
C PHE A 31 7.34 -10.04 20.56
N GLU A 32 6.20 -9.50 20.99
CA GLU A 32 5.55 -8.40 20.28
C GLU A 32 6.44 -7.17 20.16
N LYS A 33 7.14 -6.78 21.23
CA LYS A 33 8.07 -5.66 21.23
C LYS A 33 9.23 -5.90 20.25
N ALA A 34 9.84 -7.09 20.29
CA ALA A 34 10.91 -7.47 19.37
C ALA A 34 10.43 -7.49 17.91
N ASN A 35 9.24 -8.05 17.67
CA ASN A 35 8.63 -8.12 16.36
C ASN A 35 8.30 -6.71 15.79
N ASP A 36 7.82 -5.81 16.64
CA ASP A 36 7.57 -4.41 16.23
C ASP A 36 8.87 -3.67 15.90
N GLN A 37 9.93 -3.90 16.67
CA GLN A 37 11.24 -3.35 16.35
C GLN A 37 11.77 -3.90 15.02
N TYR A 38 11.66 -5.20 14.81
CA TYR A 38 12.03 -5.85 13.56
C TYR A 38 11.27 -5.31 12.36
N ARG A 39 9.94 -5.17 12.46
CA ARG A 39 9.12 -4.56 11.41
C ARG A 39 9.54 -3.13 11.08
N ARG A 40 9.90 -2.34 12.09
CA ARG A 40 10.41 -0.97 11.89
C ARG A 40 11.77 -0.95 11.18
N LEU A 41 12.62 -1.95 11.41
CA LEU A 41 13.90 -2.07 10.72
C LEU A 41 13.67 -2.51 9.25
N ILE A 42 12.85 -3.52 9.00
CA ILE A 42 12.49 -3.94 7.65
C ILE A 42 11.93 -2.77 6.83
N SER A 43 11.04 -1.98 7.42
CA SER A 43 10.42 -0.84 6.71
C SER A 43 11.41 0.28 6.31
N LYS A 44 12.64 0.23 6.82
CA LYS A 44 13.70 1.19 6.46
C LYS A 44 14.67 0.64 5.41
N THR A 45 14.63 -0.67 5.14
CA THR A 45 15.50 -1.29 4.15
C THR A 45 15.24 -0.76 2.75
N SER A 46 16.26 -0.75 1.91
CA SER A 46 16.14 -0.35 0.51
C SER A 46 15.14 -1.25 -0.22
N MET A 47 15.22 -2.54 -0.01
CA MET A 47 14.32 -3.52 -0.64
C MET A 47 12.85 -3.27 -0.30
N PHE A 48 12.51 -2.95 0.96
CA PHE A 48 11.14 -2.64 1.34
C PHE A 48 10.66 -1.34 0.67
N LYS A 49 11.50 -0.32 0.61
CA LYS A 49 11.19 0.94 -0.09
C LYS A 49 10.94 0.71 -1.57
N ASP A 50 11.85 0.00 -2.25
CA ASP A 50 11.71 -0.34 -3.67
C ASP A 50 10.43 -1.13 -3.94
N PHE A 51 10.07 -2.06 -3.04
CA PHE A 51 8.80 -2.77 -3.13
C PHE A 51 7.60 -1.84 -3.00
N VAL A 52 7.62 -0.93 -2.03
CA VAL A 52 6.52 0.04 -1.82
C VAL A 52 6.39 0.96 -3.04
N ASP A 53 7.49 1.50 -3.51
CA ASP A 53 7.52 2.42 -4.66
C ASP A 53 7.01 1.72 -5.94
N ALA A 54 7.47 0.50 -6.18
CA ALA A 54 7.08 -0.25 -7.37
C ALA A 54 5.64 -0.80 -7.34
N ARG A 55 5.08 -1.06 -6.15
CA ARG A 55 3.83 -1.84 -6.04
C ARG A 55 2.69 -1.15 -5.31
N ILE A 56 2.97 -0.15 -4.49
CA ILE A 56 1.99 0.41 -3.54
C ILE A 56 1.83 1.91 -3.70
N GLU A 57 2.89 2.65 -3.99
CA GLU A 57 2.88 4.12 -3.97
C GLU A 57 1.77 4.71 -4.84
N LYS A 58 1.67 4.29 -6.09
CA LYS A 58 0.66 4.77 -7.04
C LYS A 58 -0.77 4.53 -6.51
N ALA A 59 -1.00 3.39 -5.86
CA ALA A 59 -2.30 3.07 -5.27
C ALA A 59 -2.65 3.98 -4.07
N GLN A 60 -1.66 4.39 -3.30
CA GLN A 60 -1.86 5.24 -2.11
C GLN A 60 -1.95 6.74 -2.41
N ARG A 61 -1.52 7.18 -3.58
CA ARG A 61 -1.41 8.59 -3.95
C ARG A 61 -2.72 9.37 -3.77
N ALA A 62 -3.83 8.89 -4.32
CA ALA A 62 -5.13 9.53 -4.15
C ALA A 62 -5.64 9.44 -2.71
N SER A 63 -5.46 8.30 -2.05
CA SER A 63 -5.90 8.11 -0.66
C SER A 63 -5.16 9.03 0.31
N SER A 64 -3.89 9.37 0.06
CA SER A 64 -3.14 10.34 0.86
C SER A 64 -3.74 11.74 0.79
N LEU A 65 -4.43 12.08 -0.30
CA LEU A 65 -5.08 13.36 -0.52
C LEU A 65 -6.52 13.42 0.00
N VAL A 66 -7.20 12.28 0.13
CA VAL A 66 -8.63 12.19 0.47
C VAL A 66 -8.85 11.65 1.88
N GLY A 67 -7.99 10.73 2.31
CA GLY A 67 -8.15 9.97 3.54
C GLY A 67 -8.92 8.65 3.33
N ASN A 68 -9.27 7.99 4.43
CA ASN A 68 -9.91 6.68 4.41
C ASN A 68 -11.35 6.75 3.87
N GLN A 69 -11.64 5.98 2.84
CA GLN A 69 -12.96 5.82 2.23
C GLN A 69 -13.62 4.48 2.59
N TYR A 70 -13.12 3.78 3.62
CA TYR A 70 -13.61 2.45 4.03
C TYR A 70 -13.68 1.50 2.82
N THR A 71 -14.87 0.98 2.52
CA THR A 71 -15.10 0.05 1.40
C THR A 71 -14.73 0.66 0.03
N GLY A 72 -14.81 1.98 -0.10
CA GLY A 72 -14.43 2.71 -1.31
C GLY A 72 -12.92 2.81 -1.54
N SER A 73 -12.10 2.61 -0.49
CA SER A 73 -10.65 2.81 -0.57
C SER A 73 -9.97 1.92 -1.62
N ILE A 74 -10.42 0.68 -1.80
CA ILE A 74 -9.86 -0.24 -2.79
C ILE A 74 -10.12 0.24 -4.24
N PHE A 75 -11.28 0.82 -4.50
CA PHE A 75 -11.61 1.39 -5.82
C PHE A 75 -10.87 2.69 -6.06
N LEU A 76 -10.74 3.55 -5.03
CA LEU A 76 -9.94 4.76 -5.10
C LEU A 76 -8.46 4.43 -5.38
N ALA A 77 -7.92 3.39 -4.75
CA ALA A 77 -6.57 2.89 -5.00
C ALA A 77 -6.40 2.39 -6.45
N LEU A 78 -7.38 1.64 -6.97
CA LEU A 78 -7.38 1.19 -8.35
C LEU A 78 -7.40 2.37 -9.34
N MET A 79 -8.28 3.35 -9.13
CA MET A 79 -8.34 4.56 -9.95
C MET A 79 -7.01 5.34 -9.91
N SER A 80 -6.43 5.46 -8.70
CA SER A 80 -5.16 6.14 -8.49
C SER A 80 -4.02 5.47 -9.24
N THR A 81 -3.94 4.14 -9.22
CA THR A 81 -2.93 3.38 -9.97
C THR A 81 -3.09 3.60 -11.47
N ILE A 82 -4.28 3.34 -11.99
CA ILE A 82 -4.56 3.42 -13.43
C ILE A 82 -4.28 4.83 -13.98
N GLU A 83 -4.70 5.88 -13.28
CA GLU A 83 -4.47 7.25 -13.74
C GLU A 83 -3.01 7.69 -13.57
N SER A 84 -2.31 7.22 -12.51
CA SER A 84 -0.88 7.48 -12.37
C SER A 84 -0.08 6.90 -13.53
N ASP A 85 -0.32 5.63 -13.88
CA ASP A 85 0.36 4.98 -14.99
C ASP A 85 0.02 5.63 -16.34
N HIS A 86 -1.23 6.08 -16.51
CA HIS A 86 -1.62 6.85 -17.71
C HIS A 86 -0.85 8.17 -17.82
N LEU A 87 -0.74 8.93 -16.74
CA LEU A 87 -0.02 10.20 -16.70
C LEU A 87 1.50 10.03 -16.90
N GLU A 88 2.05 8.92 -16.43
CA GLU A 88 3.46 8.57 -16.59
C GLU A 88 3.75 7.89 -17.95
N SER A 89 2.74 7.71 -18.79
CA SER A 89 2.83 7.08 -20.11
C SER A 89 3.30 5.62 -20.07
N GLU A 90 3.02 4.95 -18.96
CA GLU A 90 3.30 3.53 -18.80
C GLU A 90 2.35 2.66 -19.65
N GLU A 91 2.74 1.43 -19.93
CA GLU A 91 1.90 0.47 -20.64
C GLU A 91 1.48 -0.65 -19.68
N MET A 92 0.18 -0.80 -19.47
CA MET A 92 -0.36 -1.72 -18.51
C MET A 92 -1.12 -2.91 -19.12
N VAL A 93 -1.30 -2.97 -20.43
CA VAL A 93 -2.10 -4.05 -21.05
C VAL A 93 -1.53 -5.41 -20.70
N GLY A 94 -2.35 -6.27 -20.11
CA GLY A 94 -1.95 -7.60 -19.66
C GLY A 94 -1.32 -7.65 -18.26
N GLU A 95 -1.04 -6.49 -17.64
CA GLU A 95 -0.55 -6.45 -16.26
C GLU A 95 -1.59 -6.96 -15.27
N HIS A 96 -1.10 -7.60 -14.21
CA HIS A 96 -1.91 -8.17 -13.14
C HIS A 96 -1.97 -7.22 -11.95
N ILE A 97 -3.17 -6.85 -11.54
CA ILE A 97 -3.41 -6.02 -10.35
C ILE A 97 -4.00 -6.88 -9.23
N GLY A 98 -3.30 -6.93 -8.10
CA GLY A 98 -3.80 -7.52 -6.87
C GLY A 98 -4.67 -6.53 -6.10
N LEU A 99 -5.90 -6.92 -5.80
CA LEU A 99 -6.87 -6.13 -5.03
C LEU A 99 -7.06 -6.78 -3.67
N CYS A 100 -6.56 -6.11 -2.63
CA CYS A 100 -6.56 -6.61 -1.25
C CYS A 100 -7.52 -5.78 -0.39
N GLY A 101 -8.65 -6.35 -0.06
CA GLY A 101 -9.64 -5.72 0.84
C GLY A 101 -9.58 -6.34 2.24
N TYR A 102 -9.46 -5.51 3.25
CA TYR A 102 -9.53 -5.92 4.65
C TYR A 102 -10.70 -5.20 5.35
N GLY A 103 -11.52 -5.98 6.05
CA GLY A 103 -12.60 -5.45 6.89
C GLY A 103 -12.32 -5.65 8.38
N SER A 104 -12.70 -4.68 9.20
CA SER A 104 -12.48 -4.69 10.67
C SER A 104 -13.13 -5.87 11.40
N GLY A 105 -14.04 -6.62 10.76
CA GLY A 105 -14.61 -7.86 11.25
C GLY A 105 -13.74 -9.10 10.97
N ALA A 106 -12.43 -8.95 10.84
CA ALA A 106 -11.46 -10.01 10.55
C ALA A 106 -11.74 -10.78 9.26
N LYS A 107 -12.33 -10.11 8.26
CA LYS A 107 -12.49 -10.64 6.89
C LYS A 107 -11.53 -9.97 5.94
N ALA A 108 -10.71 -10.76 5.28
CA ALA A 108 -9.88 -10.31 4.16
C ALA A 108 -10.37 -10.97 2.88
N LYS A 109 -10.33 -10.21 1.78
CA LYS A 109 -10.55 -10.72 0.42
C LYS A 109 -9.39 -10.28 -0.44
N VAL A 110 -8.85 -11.21 -1.19
CA VAL A 110 -7.83 -10.95 -2.20
C VAL A 110 -8.36 -11.49 -3.52
N PHE A 111 -8.31 -10.67 -4.54
CA PHE A 111 -8.63 -11.07 -5.90
C PHE A 111 -7.70 -10.36 -6.88
N GLU A 112 -7.60 -10.91 -8.05
CA GLU A 112 -6.72 -10.46 -9.11
C GLU A 112 -7.55 -9.94 -10.27
N GLY A 113 -7.07 -8.90 -10.90
CA GLY A 113 -7.58 -8.37 -12.15
C GLY A 113 -6.47 -8.31 -13.20
N VAL A 114 -6.86 -8.37 -14.48
CA VAL A 114 -5.95 -8.20 -15.61
C VAL A 114 -6.37 -6.95 -16.38
N ILE A 115 -5.44 -6.06 -16.64
CA ILE A 115 -5.68 -4.82 -17.35
C ILE A 115 -5.98 -5.09 -18.82
N GLN A 116 -7.11 -4.57 -19.29
CA GLN A 116 -7.59 -4.74 -20.66
C GLN A 116 -7.14 -3.58 -21.57
N PRO A 117 -7.16 -3.75 -22.91
CA PRO A 117 -6.68 -2.73 -23.86
C PRO A 117 -7.34 -1.36 -23.72
N GLU A 118 -8.58 -1.31 -23.24
CA GLU A 118 -9.36 -0.06 -23.12
C GLU A 118 -9.03 0.77 -21.89
N TRP A 119 -8.08 0.34 -21.07
CA TRP A 119 -7.76 0.97 -19.78
C TRP A 119 -7.42 2.48 -19.89
N LYS A 120 -6.75 2.91 -20.97
CA LYS A 120 -6.40 4.32 -21.19
C LYS A 120 -7.65 5.19 -21.32
N GLN A 121 -8.67 4.70 -22.04
CA GLN A 121 -9.95 5.42 -22.18
C GLN A 121 -10.69 5.54 -20.84
N ILE A 122 -10.49 4.57 -19.94
CA ILE A 122 -11.07 4.60 -18.61
C ILE A 122 -10.30 5.60 -17.74
N ALA A 123 -8.97 5.59 -17.78
CA ALA A 123 -8.11 6.54 -17.08
C ALA A 123 -8.45 8.01 -17.43
N GLU A 124 -8.56 8.31 -18.71
CA GLU A 124 -8.94 9.64 -19.21
C GLU A 124 -10.30 10.12 -18.67
N ARG A 125 -11.23 9.22 -18.43
CA ARG A 125 -12.57 9.55 -17.90
C ARG A 125 -12.58 9.80 -16.39
N PHE A 126 -11.64 9.24 -15.63
CA PHE A 126 -11.57 9.44 -14.19
C PHE A 126 -11.25 10.88 -13.87
N ASN A 127 -10.21 11.41 -14.50
CA ASN A 127 -9.70 12.76 -14.25
C ASN A 127 -9.58 13.05 -12.73
N LEU A 128 -9.09 12.05 -11.99
CA LEU A 128 -9.10 12.01 -10.54
C LEU A 128 -8.17 13.06 -9.94
N PHE A 129 -6.93 13.12 -10.43
CA PHE A 129 -5.94 14.02 -9.86
C PHE A 129 -6.22 15.49 -10.19
N GLU A 130 -6.74 15.80 -11.39
CA GLU A 130 -7.19 17.14 -11.74
C GLU A 130 -8.31 17.58 -10.80
N ARG A 131 -9.36 16.76 -10.63
CA ARG A 131 -10.47 17.04 -9.70
C ARG A 131 -10.00 17.20 -8.26
N LEU A 132 -9.03 16.39 -7.83
CA LEU A 132 -8.44 16.52 -6.49
C LEU A 132 -7.63 17.82 -6.36
N GLY A 133 -7.01 18.28 -7.44
CA GLY A 133 -6.28 19.56 -7.49
C GLY A 133 -7.19 20.79 -7.44
N GLU A 134 -8.44 20.69 -7.92
CA GLU A 134 -9.43 21.77 -7.88
C GLU A 134 -10.05 22.01 -6.50
N ARG A 135 -9.74 21.18 -5.51
CA ARG A 135 -10.29 21.35 -4.15
C ARG A 135 -9.83 22.64 -3.51
N HIS A 136 -10.75 23.32 -2.87
CA HIS A 136 -10.48 24.52 -2.10
C HIS A 136 -10.56 24.23 -0.60
N SER A 137 -9.63 24.77 0.17
CA SER A 137 -9.71 24.77 1.62
C SER A 137 -10.89 25.64 2.07
N ILE A 138 -11.74 25.09 2.90
CA ILE A 138 -12.85 25.85 3.51
C ILE A 138 -12.56 26.11 4.99
N ASP A 139 -12.94 27.29 5.48
CA ASP A 139 -12.87 27.62 6.88
C ASP A 139 -13.90 26.78 7.66
N LYS A 140 -13.59 26.47 8.91
CA LYS A 140 -14.49 25.78 9.84
C LYS A 140 -15.87 26.46 9.92
N LYS A 141 -15.93 27.80 9.87
CA LYS A 141 -17.16 28.59 9.88
C LYS A 141 -18.08 28.36 8.67
N ILE A 142 -17.51 27.90 7.55
CA ILE A 142 -18.27 27.59 6.34
C ILE A 142 -18.80 26.15 6.41
N TYR A 143 -18.13 25.30 7.18
CA TYR A 143 -18.50 23.90 7.36
C TYR A 143 -19.63 23.72 8.39
N GLU A 144 -19.73 24.58 9.41
CA GLU A 144 -20.79 24.61 10.42
C GLU A 144 -22.02 25.36 9.92
#